data_cc02e162ce631db2d397cbc2dbf85d2f
#
_entry.id   cc02e162ce631db2d397cbc2dbf85d2f
#
_cell.length_a   1.000
_cell.length_b   1.000
_cell.length_c   1.000
_cell.angle_alpha   90.00
_cell.angle_beta   90.00
_cell.angle_gamma   90.00
#
_symmetry.space_group_name_H-M   'P 1'
#
loop_
_entity.id
_entity.type
_entity.pdbx_description
1 polymer ?
#
loop_
_entity_poly.entity_id
_entity_poly.type
_entity_poly.pdbx_seq_one_letter_code
_entity_poly.pdbx_strand_id
1 'polypeptide(L)'
;MNEFFAGVLAALLSILPGGAAEDVGYPGYLEADYVYVAPVSAGRIAGIAVVEGQSIAVGDVLFTLDDAQQQALLDAAAARVASARATLENLVTGSRVQEIDVIRASLNKAQSDLALAESNLARSEKLLTAGAVPAVRVEQDRAALASAQAQVEQLTAQVGVAELPARNAQQVAAEANLTAAEADASRAALDLGDRQTTAPIAGVVDRLFYSAGEMAAVGTPVVSILPAGALKARFFVPETERAALAIGATVSVGCDGCTTMTARITYLAAEPQTTPPVIYSREERGRLVYLVEAELDAPGTLQPGQPVTVTR
;
A
#
# COMPACT_ATOMS: atom_id res chain seq x y z
N MET A 1 -17.43 42.33 -82.26
CA MET A 1 -18.59 41.86 -81.46
C MET A 1 -18.22 40.67 -80.48
N ASN A 2 -17.00 40.11 -80.57
CA ASN A 2 -16.58 38.98 -79.71
C ASN A 2 -15.86 39.37 -78.40
N GLU A 3 -15.35 40.60 -78.33
CA GLU A 3 -14.62 40.99 -77.08
C GLU A 3 -15.54 41.50 -75.97
N PHE A 4 -16.74 41.94 -76.32
CA PHE A 4 -17.70 42.41 -75.29
C PHE A 4 -18.38 41.29 -74.52
N PHE A 5 -18.52 40.13 -75.15
CA PHE A 5 -19.10 38.94 -74.47
C PHE A 5 -18.12 38.24 -73.55
N ALA A 6 -16.82 38.28 -73.74
CA ALA A 6 -15.81 37.72 -72.89
C ALA A 6 -15.67 38.48 -71.56
N GLY A 7 -15.81 39.82 -71.61
CA GLY A 7 -15.75 40.64 -70.38
C GLY A 7 -16.96 40.51 -69.46
N VAL A 8 -18.15 40.29 -70.02
CA VAL A 8 -19.39 40.11 -69.26
C VAL A 8 -19.44 38.72 -68.59
N LEU A 9 -18.88 37.68 -69.26
CA LEU A 9 -18.81 36.31 -68.66
C LEU A 9 -17.81 36.23 -67.54
N ALA A 10 -16.67 36.96 -67.64
CA ALA A 10 -15.69 37.01 -66.52
C ALA A 10 -16.21 37.78 -65.29
N ALA A 11 -17.02 38.84 -65.52
CA ALA A 11 -17.64 39.60 -64.44
C ALA A 11 -18.79 38.84 -63.72
N LEU A 12 -19.47 37.90 -64.41
CA LEU A 12 -20.52 37.09 -63.79
C LEU A 12 -19.97 35.90 -62.98
N LEU A 13 -18.74 35.45 -63.29
CA LEU A 13 -18.11 34.38 -62.47
C LEU A 13 -17.50 34.90 -61.16
N SER A 14 -17.30 36.18 -60.97
CA SER A 14 -16.77 36.78 -59.75
C SER A 14 -17.82 37.11 -58.73
N ILE A 15 -19.12 36.83 -58.95
CA ILE A 15 -20.25 37.08 -58.05
C ILE A 15 -20.81 35.76 -57.46
N LEU A 16 -20.17 34.60 -57.76
CA LEU A 16 -20.43 33.40 -56.97
C LEU A 16 -19.81 33.63 -55.61
N PRO A 17 -20.62 33.75 -54.53
CA PRO A 17 -20.05 33.69 -53.20
C PRO A 17 -19.38 32.30 -53.10
N GLY A 18 -18.04 32.33 -52.99
CA GLY A 18 -17.31 31.16 -52.56
C GLY A 18 -17.94 30.77 -51.24
N GLY A 19 -18.75 29.72 -51.23
CA GLY A 19 -19.26 29.14 -50.02
C GLY A 19 -18.04 28.70 -49.23
N ALA A 20 -17.58 29.54 -48.30
CA ALA A 20 -16.85 29.05 -47.18
C ALA A 20 -17.77 27.97 -46.58
N ALA A 21 -17.34 26.72 -46.60
CA ALA A 21 -18.00 25.70 -45.84
C ALA A 21 -18.12 26.27 -44.42
N GLU A 22 -19.34 26.60 -43.99
CA GLU A 22 -19.59 26.95 -42.61
C GLU A 22 -19.07 25.76 -41.83
N ASP A 23 -18.01 25.99 -41.05
CA ASP A 23 -17.50 25.02 -40.12
C ASP A 23 -18.65 24.68 -39.17
N VAL A 24 -19.30 23.54 -39.43
CA VAL A 24 -20.44 23.07 -38.63
C VAL A 24 -19.94 22.81 -37.23
N GLY A 25 -20.21 23.75 -36.34
CA GLY A 25 -19.86 23.62 -34.94
C GLY A 25 -20.82 22.66 -34.24
N TYR A 26 -20.29 21.66 -33.60
CA TYR A 26 -21.04 20.71 -32.76
C TYR A 26 -21.21 21.29 -31.36
N PRO A 27 -22.44 21.48 -30.87
CA PRO A 27 -22.70 21.93 -29.51
C PRO A 27 -22.32 20.84 -28.53
N GLY A 28 -21.66 21.23 -27.46
CA GLY A 28 -21.22 20.34 -26.40
C GLY A 28 -21.02 21.06 -25.07
N TYR A 29 -20.47 20.36 -24.13
CA TYR A 29 -20.09 20.88 -22.81
C TYR A 29 -18.84 20.18 -22.30
N LEU A 30 -18.16 20.81 -21.37
CA LEU A 30 -17.03 20.19 -20.68
C LEU A 30 -17.53 19.28 -19.57
N GLU A 31 -16.98 18.09 -19.52
CA GLU A 31 -17.21 17.12 -18.46
C GLU A 31 -15.88 16.75 -17.81
N ALA A 32 -15.92 16.37 -16.53
CA ALA A 32 -14.76 15.91 -15.80
C ALA A 32 -15.02 14.53 -15.20
N ASP A 33 -14.00 13.68 -15.23
CA ASP A 33 -14.01 12.42 -14.50
C ASP A 33 -13.48 12.65 -13.10
N TYR A 34 -14.39 12.75 -12.13
CA TYR A 34 -14.06 12.92 -10.73
C TYR A 34 -13.57 11.62 -10.10
N VAL A 35 -12.57 11.74 -9.23
CA VAL A 35 -12.16 10.64 -8.36
C VAL A 35 -12.82 10.79 -7.00
N TYR A 36 -13.62 9.79 -6.66
CA TYR A 36 -14.35 9.73 -5.40
C TYR A 36 -13.53 8.98 -4.36
N VAL A 37 -13.16 9.67 -3.28
CA VAL A 37 -12.38 9.08 -2.19
C VAL A 37 -13.29 8.72 -1.03
N ALA A 38 -13.28 7.43 -0.68
CA ALA A 38 -14.08 6.85 0.38
C ALA A 38 -13.16 6.17 1.42
N PRO A 39 -13.60 6.04 2.68
CA PRO A 39 -12.84 5.31 3.68
C PRO A 39 -12.85 3.79 3.41
N VAL A 40 -11.75 3.14 3.72
CA VAL A 40 -11.57 1.68 3.64
C VAL A 40 -12.34 0.96 4.76
N SER A 41 -12.50 1.63 5.90
CA SER A 41 -13.22 1.11 7.07
C SER A 41 -14.22 2.14 7.58
N ALA A 42 -15.36 1.69 8.11
CA ALA A 42 -16.38 2.58 8.68
C ALA A 42 -15.88 3.24 9.98
N GLY A 43 -16.26 4.50 10.19
CA GLY A 43 -15.90 5.22 11.41
C GLY A 43 -16.45 6.63 11.46
N ARG A 44 -16.35 7.25 12.64
CA ARG A 44 -16.66 8.67 12.80
C ARG A 44 -15.52 9.50 12.23
N ILE A 45 -15.82 10.51 11.43
CA ILE A 45 -14.84 11.47 10.93
C ILE A 45 -14.37 12.34 12.10
N ALA A 46 -13.10 12.18 12.47
CA ALA A 46 -12.47 12.99 13.52
C ALA A 46 -12.13 14.39 13.00
N GLY A 47 -11.69 14.49 11.74
CA GLY A 47 -11.38 15.76 11.10
C GLY A 47 -11.28 15.64 9.58
N ILE A 48 -11.51 16.77 8.90
CA ILE A 48 -11.29 16.94 7.47
C ILE A 48 -10.18 17.98 7.32
N ALA A 49 -9.11 17.59 6.61
CA ALA A 49 -7.89 18.39 6.49
C ALA A 49 -7.90 19.31 5.26
N VAL A 50 -8.91 19.20 4.39
CA VAL A 50 -9.01 19.95 3.12
C VAL A 50 -10.31 20.74 3.06
N VAL A 51 -10.35 21.73 2.17
CA VAL A 51 -11.56 22.52 1.87
C VAL A 51 -11.87 22.46 0.38
N GLU A 52 -13.14 22.67 0.02
CA GLU A 52 -13.56 22.74 -1.38
C GLU A 52 -12.82 23.86 -2.13
N GLY A 53 -12.37 23.56 -3.35
CA GLY A 53 -11.53 24.46 -4.16
C GLY A 53 -10.03 24.39 -3.87
N GLN A 54 -9.59 23.64 -2.86
CA GLN A 54 -8.17 23.52 -2.51
C GLN A 54 -7.43 22.61 -3.50
N SER A 55 -6.24 23.06 -3.96
CA SER A 55 -5.32 22.21 -4.71
C SER A 55 -4.59 21.26 -3.76
N ILE A 56 -4.51 19.98 -4.13
CA ILE A 56 -3.88 18.91 -3.35
C ILE A 56 -2.90 18.12 -4.21
N ALA A 57 -1.87 17.59 -3.56
CA ALA A 57 -0.90 16.68 -4.14
C ALA A 57 -1.20 15.22 -3.74
N VAL A 58 -0.58 14.27 -4.45
CA VAL A 58 -0.64 12.85 -4.08
C VAL A 58 -0.06 12.65 -2.68
N GLY A 59 -0.79 11.95 -1.82
CA GLY A 59 -0.38 11.67 -0.44
C GLY A 59 -0.84 12.71 0.59
N ASP A 60 -1.39 13.85 0.18
CA ASP A 60 -1.97 14.82 1.10
C ASP A 60 -3.12 14.20 1.90
N VAL A 61 -3.18 14.48 3.20
CA VAL A 61 -4.24 13.98 4.08
C VAL A 61 -5.56 14.69 3.73
N LEU A 62 -6.58 13.89 3.44
CA LEU A 62 -7.92 14.41 3.14
C LEU A 62 -8.81 14.46 4.38
N PHE A 63 -8.89 13.35 5.09
CA PHE A 63 -9.66 13.25 6.33
C PHE A 63 -9.10 12.14 7.22
N THR A 64 -9.45 12.20 8.50
CA THR A 64 -9.11 11.20 9.51
C THR A 64 -10.37 10.69 10.19
N LEU A 65 -10.39 9.40 10.50
CA LEU A 65 -11.42 8.77 11.32
C LEU A 65 -10.94 8.68 12.78
N ASP A 66 -11.88 8.50 13.70
CA ASP A 66 -11.57 8.20 15.11
C ASP A 66 -10.74 6.91 15.19
N ASP A 67 -9.55 6.99 15.73
CA ASP A 67 -8.52 5.95 15.74
C ASP A 67 -8.22 5.39 17.14
N ALA A 68 -8.86 5.92 18.19
CA ALA A 68 -8.56 5.57 19.59
C ALA A 68 -8.61 4.05 19.85
N GLN A 69 -9.58 3.34 19.26
CA GLN A 69 -9.69 1.90 19.38
C GLN A 69 -8.55 1.15 18.67
N GLN A 70 -8.18 1.58 17.46
CA GLN A 70 -7.12 0.97 16.66
C GLN A 70 -5.74 1.18 17.32
N GLN A 71 -5.52 2.37 17.87
CA GLN A 71 -4.32 2.64 18.64
C GLN A 71 -4.19 1.70 19.85
N ALA A 72 -5.27 1.51 20.61
CA ALA A 72 -5.27 0.57 21.74
C ALA A 72 -5.04 -0.89 21.30
N LEU A 73 -5.55 -1.29 20.13
CA LEU A 73 -5.31 -2.62 19.56
C LEU A 73 -3.85 -2.80 19.13
N LEU A 74 -3.24 -1.79 18.53
CA LEU A 74 -1.83 -1.80 18.17
C LEU A 74 -0.94 -1.89 19.40
N ASP A 75 -1.22 -1.11 20.45
CA ASP A 75 -0.47 -1.15 21.71
C ASP A 75 -0.56 -2.54 22.38
N ALA A 76 -1.74 -3.15 22.37
CA ALA A 76 -1.93 -4.51 22.88
C ALA A 76 -1.17 -5.56 22.05
N ALA A 77 -1.15 -5.43 20.73
CA ALA A 77 -0.40 -6.33 19.85
C ALA A 77 1.13 -6.15 20.04
N ALA A 78 1.61 -4.93 20.18
CA ALA A 78 3.01 -4.62 20.47
C ALA A 78 3.47 -5.24 21.81
N ALA A 79 2.61 -5.21 22.83
CA ALA A 79 2.88 -5.87 24.11
C ALA A 79 3.00 -7.39 23.96
N ARG A 80 2.19 -8.03 23.09
CA ARG A 80 2.30 -9.46 22.79
C ARG A 80 3.61 -9.81 22.11
N VAL A 81 4.07 -8.98 21.14
CA VAL A 81 5.38 -9.12 20.50
C VAL A 81 6.49 -9.07 21.53
N ALA A 82 6.46 -8.09 22.44
CA ALA A 82 7.46 -7.96 23.51
C ALA A 82 7.50 -9.21 24.41
N SER A 83 6.34 -9.76 24.78
CA SER A 83 6.23 -10.97 25.58
C SER A 83 6.76 -12.22 24.85
N ALA A 84 6.41 -12.39 23.56
CA ALA A 84 6.88 -13.52 22.76
C ALA A 84 8.40 -13.46 22.56
N ARG A 85 8.94 -12.25 22.31
CA ARG A 85 10.38 -12.02 22.16
C ARG A 85 11.13 -12.35 23.46
N ALA A 86 10.64 -11.91 24.61
CA ALA A 86 11.24 -12.23 25.90
C ALA A 86 11.23 -13.75 26.20
N THR A 87 10.17 -14.44 25.77
CA THR A 87 10.07 -15.89 25.88
C THR A 87 11.12 -16.60 25.02
N LEU A 88 11.28 -16.20 23.77
CA LEU A 88 12.30 -16.73 22.87
C LEU A 88 13.71 -16.46 23.41
N GLU A 89 13.99 -15.25 23.85
CA GLU A 89 15.29 -14.87 24.41
C GLU A 89 15.65 -15.71 25.64
N ASN A 90 14.69 -15.96 26.53
CA ASN A 90 14.88 -16.81 27.68
C ASN A 90 15.21 -18.27 27.31
N LEU A 91 14.61 -18.79 26.23
CA LEU A 91 14.91 -20.13 25.71
C LEU A 91 16.28 -20.23 25.05
N VAL A 92 16.73 -19.16 24.36
CA VAL A 92 18.03 -19.11 23.71
C VAL A 92 19.17 -18.95 24.70
N THR A 93 18.98 -18.18 25.77
CA THR A 93 20.03 -17.87 26.73
C THR A 93 20.32 -19.07 27.67
N GLY A 94 19.40 -20.04 27.80
CA GLY A 94 19.57 -21.22 28.67
C GLY A 94 19.63 -20.88 30.14
N SER A 95 20.35 -21.76 30.94
CA SER A 95 20.59 -21.52 32.37
C SER A 95 21.43 -20.24 32.56
N ARG A 96 21.09 -19.45 33.57
CA ARG A 96 21.80 -18.21 33.86
C ARG A 96 23.28 -18.48 34.07
N VAL A 97 24.14 -17.57 33.54
CA VAL A 97 25.61 -17.67 33.63
C VAL A 97 26.06 -18.01 35.06
N GLN A 98 25.43 -17.39 36.07
CA GLN A 98 25.72 -17.65 37.47
C GLN A 98 25.42 -19.10 37.92
N GLU A 99 24.36 -19.73 37.38
CA GLU A 99 24.03 -21.11 37.67
C GLU A 99 25.06 -22.08 37.10
N ILE A 100 25.52 -21.82 35.87
CA ILE A 100 26.59 -22.58 35.22
C ILE A 100 27.92 -22.37 35.97
N ASP A 101 28.24 -21.17 36.43
CA ASP A 101 29.46 -20.87 37.17
C ASP A 101 29.50 -21.60 38.51
N VAL A 102 28.37 -21.77 39.23
CA VAL A 102 28.29 -22.58 40.47
C VAL A 102 28.59 -24.06 40.19
N ILE A 103 28.06 -24.61 39.06
CA ILE A 103 28.35 -26.01 38.70
C ILE A 103 29.82 -26.16 38.30
N ARG A 104 30.39 -25.20 37.54
CA ARG A 104 31.82 -25.21 37.18
C ARG A 104 32.74 -25.08 38.37
N ALA A 105 32.40 -24.27 39.37
CA ALA A 105 33.15 -24.19 40.61
C ALA A 105 33.13 -25.53 41.38
N SER A 106 32.00 -26.23 41.39
CA SER A 106 31.87 -27.56 41.95
C SER A 106 32.70 -28.60 41.20
N LEU A 107 32.72 -28.53 39.85
CA LEU A 107 33.58 -29.37 39.00
C LEU A 107 35.06 -29.14 39.28
N ASN A 108 35.52 -27.91 39.39
CA ASN A 108 36.90 -27.56 39.72
C ASN A 108 37.34 -28.11 41.07
N LYS A 109 36.42 -28.08 42.06
CA LYS A 109 36.67 -28.70 43.35
C LYS A 109 36.82 -30.23 43.23
N ALA A 110 35.91 -30.91 42.51
CA ALA A 110 35.99 -32.35 42.30
C ALA A 110 37.25 -32.78 41.54
N GLN A 111 37.74 -31.99 40.59
CA GLN A 111 39.01 -32.19 39.87
C GLN A 111 40.20 -32.09 40.82
N SER A 112 40.16 -31.17 41.79
CA SER A 112 41.21 -31.04 42.81
C SER A 112 41.20 -32.24 43.75
N ASP A 113 40.04 -32.73 44.15
CA ASP A 113 39.87 -33.91 44.97
C ASP A 113 40.33 -35.18 44.23
N LEU A 114 40.11 -35.30 42.93
CA LEU A 114 40.59 -36.35 42.05
C LEU A 114 42.14 -36.35 42.04
N ALA A 115 42.75 -35.21 41.77
CA ALA A 115 44.21 -35.09 41.76
C ALA A 115 44.87 -35.49 43.11
N LEU A 116 44.19 -35.18 44.24
CA LEU A 116 44.62 -35.60 45.55
C LEU A 116 44.52 -37.13 45.72
N ALA A 117 43.41 -37.75 45.27
CA ALA A 117 43.21 -39.19 45.32
C ALA A 117 44.24 -39.97 44.49
N GLU A 118 44.54 -39.48 43.28
CA GLU A 118 45.61 -39.99 42.40
C GLU A 118 46.99 -39.97 43.09
N SER A 119 47.32 -38.82 43.70
CA SER A 119 48.60 -38.66 44.43
C SER A 119 48.68 -39.60 45.62
N ASN A 120 47.57 -39.80 46.36
CA ASN A 120 47.53 -40.68 47.49
C ASN A 120 47.70 -42.17 47.09
N LEU A 121 46.99 -42.61 46.04
CA LEU A 121 47.13 -43.97 45.51
C LEU A 121 48.56 -44.22 45.01
N ALA A 122 49.14 -43.32 44.18
CA ALA A 122 50.51 -43.47 43.74
C ALA A 122 51.53 -43.54 44.86
N ARG A 123 51.27 -42.84 45.97
CA ARG A 123 52.13 -42.89 47.18
C ARG A 123 51.97 -44.19 47.90
N SER A 124 50.75 -44.69 48.12
CA SER A 124 50.51 -45.92 48.82
C SER A 124 50.97 -47.15 48.05
N GLU A 125 50.91 -47.18 46.76
CA GLU A 125 51.49 -48.22 45.88
C GLU A 125 53.01 -48.27 45.99
N LYS A 126 53.70 -47.15 46.06
CA LYS A 126 55.15 -47.11 46.29
C LYS A 126 55.52 -47.58 47.65
N LEU A 127 54.74 -47.26 48.72
CA LEU A 127 54.96 -47.67 50.05
C LEU A 127 54.67 -49.16 50.26
N LEU A 128 53.69 -49.71 49.51
CA LEU A 128 53.41 -51.17 49.52
C LEU A 128 54.57 -51.96 48.96
N THR A 129 55.18 -51.54 47.87
CA THR A 129 56.38 -52.20 47.30
C THR A 129 57.57 -52.14 48.27
N ALA A 130 57.65 -51.12 49.11
CA ALA A 130 58.66 -51.02 50.18
C ALA A 130 58.30 -51.75 51.43
N GLY A 131 57.14 -52.42 51.49
CA GLY A 131 56.66 -53.14 52.69
C GLY A 131 56.20 -52.24 53.85
N ALA A 132 55.99 -50.95 53.63
CA ALA A 132 55.70 -49.93 54.63
C ALA A 132 54.21 -49.74 54.95
N VAL A 133 53.27 -50.25 54.08
CA VAL A 133 51.82 -50.18 54.27
C VAL A 133 51.18 -51.53 53.93
N PRO A 134 50.01 -51.86 54.52
CA PRO A 134 49.27 -53.07 54.19
C PRO A 134 48.50 -52.92 52.89
N ALA A 135 48.21 -54.02 52.17
CA ALA A 135 47.51 -54.06 50.90
C ALA A 135 46.09 -53.39 50.98
N VAL A 136 45.43 -53.57 52.13
CA VAL A 136 44.10 -52.92 52.33
C VAL A 136 44.12 -51.42 52.23
N ARG A 137 45.23 -50.76 52.53
CA ARG A 137 45.41 -49.32 52.38
C ARG A 137 45.36 -48.90 50.90
N VAL A 138 46.04 -49.66 50.02
CA VAL A 138 46.05 -49.41 48.59
C VAL A 138 44.64 -49.64 47.97
N GLU A 139 43.94 -50.64 48.46
CA GLU A 139 42.55 -50.90 48.04
C GLU A 139 41.60 -49.75 48.43
N GLN A 140 41.78 -49.19 49.64
CA GLN A 140 41.02 -48.03 50.11
C GLN A 140 41.30 -46.78 49.20
N ASP A 141 42.58 -46.52 48.92
CA ASP A 141 42.95 -45.38 48.10
C ASP A 141 42.50 -45.55 46.60
N ARG A 142 42.46 -46.83 46.12
CA ARG A 142 41.89 -47.14 44.77
C ARG A 142 40.37 -46.93 44.75
N ALA A 143 39.67 -47.29 45.73
CA ALA A 143 38.22 -47.04 45.88
C ALA A 143 37.93 -45.54 46.00
N ALA A 144 38.78 -44.78 46.72
CA ALA A 144 38.68 -43.31 46.80
C ALA A 144 38.92 -42.67 45.48
N LEU A 145 39.89 -43.12 44.68
CA LEU A 145 40.14 -42.65 43.32
C LEU A 145 38.92 -42.89 42.40
N ALA A 146 38.41 -44.11 42.40
CA ALA A 146 37.22 -44.44 41.61
C ALA A 146 36.01 -43.56 41.94
N SER A 147 35.80 -43.27 43.24
CA SER A 147 34.74 -42.35 43.70
C SER A 147 34.96 -40.93 43.25
N ALA A 148 36.21 -40.43 43.31
CA ALA A 148 36.53 -39.06 42.82
C ALA A 148 36.35 -38.92 41.31
N GLN A 149 36.73 -39.97 40.54
CA GLN A 149 36.51 -40.03 39.10
C GLN A 149 35.02 -39.94 38.76
N ALA A 150 34.20 -40.77 39.39
CA ALA A 150 32.74 -40.76 39.19
C ALA A 150 32.11 -39.38 39.50
N GLN A 151 32.63 -38.68 40.53
CA GLN A 151 32.15 -37.35 40.89
C GLN A 151 32.50 -36.32 39.84
N VAL A 152 33.71 -36.36 39.25
CA VAL A 152 34.10 -35.49 38.12
C VAL A 152 33.23 -35.77 36.88
N GLU A 153 33.00 -37.02 36.50
CA GLU A 153 32.12 -37.40 35.42
C GLU A 153 30.69 -36.88 35.59
N GLN A 154 30.14 -37.04 36.82
CA GLN A 154 28.80 -36.56 37.15
C GLN A 154 28.69 -35.03 36.95
N LEU A 155 29.64 -34.27 37.50
CA LEU A 155 29.61 -32.80 37.41
C LEU A 155 29.89 -32.32 35.98
N THR A 156 30.73 -33.03 35.23
CA THR A 156 30.97 -32.75 33.80
C THR A 156 29.66 -32.91 33.00
N ALA A 157 28.91 -34.01 33.26
CA ALA A 157 27.60 -34.21 32.65
C ALA A 157 26.59 -33.12 33.01
N GLN A 158 26.61 -32.67 34.29
CA GLN A 158 25.74 -31.57 34.76
C GLN A 158 26.06 -30.24 34.07
N VAL A 159 27.35 -29.88 33.84
CA VAL A 159 27.73 -28.72 33.06
C VAL A 159 27.22 -28.85 31.64
N GLY A 160 27.43 -30.01 31.00
CA GLY A 160 26.94 -30.25 29.64
C GLY A 160 25.42 -30.08 29.50
N VAL A 161 24.65 -30.56 30.49
CA VAL A 161 23.18 -30.38 30.49
C VAL A 161 22.80 -28.92 30.70
N ALA A 162 23.51 -28.19 31.58
CA ALA A 162 23.25 -26.78 31.87
C ALA A 162 23.59 -25.87 30.67
N GLU A 163 24.55 -26.26 29.84
CA GLU A 163 24.96 -25.54 28.64
C GLU A 163 24.12 -25.87 27.40
N LEU A 164 23.27 -26.91 27.45
CA LEU A 164 22.39 -27.24 26.32
C LEU A 164 21.37 -26.14 26.12
N PRO A 165 21.29 -25.53 24.89
CA PRO A 165 20.16 -24.65 24.54
C PRO A 165 18.85 -25.44 24.68
N ALA A 166 17.77 -24.74 25.05
CA ALA A 166 16.43 -25.32 25.09
C ALA A 166 16.17 -26.14 23.83
N ARG A 167 15.48 -27.27 23.97
CA ARG A 167 15.28 -28.24 22.88
C ARG A 167 14.84 -27.52 21.63
N ASN A 168 15.48 -27.79 20.48
CA ASN A 168 15.20 -27.17 19.16
C ASN A 168 13.69 -26.98 18.88
N ALA A 169 12.85 -27.95 19.29
CA ALA A 169 11.40 -27.87 19.10
C ALA A 169 10.74 -26.72 19.89
N GLN A 170 11.23 -26.42 21.10
CA GLN A 170 10.69 -25.32 21.94
C GLN A 170 11.13 -23.95 21.38
N GLN A 171 12.36 -23.84 20.89
CA GLN A 171 12.83 -22.62 20.23
C GLN A 171 12.07 -22.36 18.93
N VAL A 172 11.91 -23.37 18.07
CA VAL A 172 11.11 -23.27 16.83
C VAL A 172 9.66 -22.87 17.14
N ALA A 173 9.06 -23.42 18.20
CA ALA A 173 7.71 -23.02 18.61
C ALA A 173 7.66 -21.57 19.12
N ALA A 174 8.67 -21.12 19.87
CA ALA A 174 8.74 -19.73 20.34
C ALA A 174 9.00 -18.74 19.19
N GLU A 175 9.84 -19.09 18.23
CA GLU A 175 10.06 -18.30 16.99
C GLU A 175 8.77 -18.18 16.18
N ALA A 176 8.03 -19.28 16.01
CA ALA A 176 6.74 -19.27 15.35
C ALA A 176 5.72 -18.39 16.07
N ASN A 177 5.69 -18.44 17.41
CA ASN A 177 4.82 -17.58 18.21
C ASN A 177 5.20 -16.09 18.11
N LEU A 178 6.50 -15.78 18.07
CA LEU A 178 6.97 -14.41 17.85
C LEU A 178 6.54 -13.91 16.45
N THR A 179 6.76 -14.72 15.41
CA THR A 179 6.36 -14.39 14.04
C THR A 179 4.83 -14.16 13.95
N ALA A 180 4.04 -14.98 14.61
CA ALA A 180 2.58 -14.80 14.66
C ALA A 180 2.19 -13.48 15.36
N ALA A 181 2.82 -13.16 16.50
CA ALA A 181 2.58 -11.91 17.20
C ALA A 181 3.00 -10.67 16.39
N GLU A 182 4.11 -10.74 15.66
CA GLU A 182 4.57 -9.67 14.74
C GLU A 182 3.59 -9.48 13.58
N ALA A 183 3.05 -10.54 13.01
CA ALA A 183 2.01 -10.47 11.99
C ALA A 183 0.72 -9.82 12.51
N ASP A 184 0.30 -10.15 13.75
CA ASP A 184 -0.86 -9.50 14.39
C ASP A 184 -0.62 -8.01 14.65
N ALA A 185 0.58 -7.62 15.08
CA ALA A 185 0.95 -6.22 15.25
C ALA A 185 0.98 -5.46 13.92
N SER A 186 1.51 -6.09 12.87
CA SER A 186 1.50 -5.51 11.52
C SER A 186 0.08 -5.28 11.02
N ARG A 187 -0.84 -6.22 11.23
CA ARG A 187 -2.25 -6.05 10.87
C ARG A 187 -2.89 -4.89 11.65
N ALA A 188 -2.66 -4.81 12.96
CA ALA A 188 -3.18 -3.70 13.77
C ALA A 188 -2.62 -2.34 13.33
N ALA A 189 -1.37 -2.28 12.87
CA ALA A 189 -0.76 -1.07 12.31
C ALA A 189 -1.41 -0.65 10.96
N LEU A 190 -1.75 -1.61 10.10
CA LEU A 190 -2.48 -1.34 8.86
C LEU A 190 -3.89 -0.83 9.17
N ASP A 191 -4.61 -1.49 10.09
CA ASP A 191 -5.96 -1.07 10.52
C ASP A 191 -5.96 0.35 11.12
N LEU A 192 -4.87 0.75 11.79
CA LEU A 192 -4.66 2.12 12.27
C LEU A 192 -4.35 3.07 11.09
N GLY A 193 -3.49 2.66 10.16
CA GLY A 193 -3.18 3.43 8.95
C GLY A 193 -4.41 3.76 8.12
N ASP A 194 -5.35 2.82 8.03
CA ASP A 194 -6.62 2.97 7.31
C ASP A 194 -7.57 4.02 7.95
N ARG A 195 -7.25 4.53 9.16
CA ARG A 195 -7.97 5.64 9.77
C ARG A 195 -7.60 7.00 9.19
N GLN A 196 -6.51 7.09 8.47
CA GLN A 196 -6.10 8.28 7.75
C GLN A 196 -6.20 8.05 6.25
N THR A 197 -7.06 8.82 5.59
CA THR A 197 -7.24 8.70 4.13
C THR A 197 -6.50 9.84 3.45
N THR A 198 -5.66 9.47 2.46
CA THR A 198 -4.84 10.40 1.69
C THR A 198 -5.29 10.49 0.24
N ALA A 199 -4.89 11.56 -0.45
CA ALA A 199 -5.19 11.78 -1.86
C ALA A 199 -4.48 10.75 -2.75
N PRO A 200 -5.20 9.94 -3.54
CA PRO A 200 -4.61 8.98 -4.47
C PRO A 200 -4.02 9.66 -5.72
N ILE A 201 -4.47 10.87 -6.02
CA ILE A 201 -4.05 11.65 -7.19
C ILE A 201 -3.95 13.13 -6.82
N ALA A 202 -3.17 13.90 -7.61
CA ALA A 202 -3.15 15.35 -7.51
C ALA A 202 -4.35 15.96 -8.25
N GLY A 203 -4.88 17.07 -7.73
CA GLY A 203 -6.03 17.74 -8.32
C GLY A 203 -6.57 18.86 -7.43
N VAL A 204 -7.82 19.19 -7.65
CA VAL A 204 -8.56 20.17 -6.85
C VAL A 204 -9.71 19.47 -6.14
N VAL A 205 -9.91 19.73 -4.87
CA VAL A 205 -11.06 19.24 -4.11
C VAL A 205 -12.33 19.88 -4.68
N ASP A 206 -13.21 19.07 -5.26
CA ASP A 206 -14.45 19.56 -5.84
C ASP A 206 -15.53 19.71 -4.77
N ARG A 207 -15.77 18.64 -4.00
CA ARG A 207 -16.84 18.61 -3.01
C ARG A 207 -16.49 17.76 -1.79
N LEU A 208 -16.98 18.19 -0.64
CA LEU A 208 -17.02 17.44 0.62
C LEU A 208 -18.45 16.94 0.86
N PHE A 209 -18.63 15.64 0.99
CA PHE A 209 -19.95 15.01 1.20
C PHE A 209 -20.30 14.85 2.66
N TYR A 210 -19.33 14.98 3.56
CA TYR A 210 -19.47 14.80 5.00
C TYR A 210 -18.81 15.93 5.77
N SER A 211 -19.22 16.06 7.03
CA SER A 211 -18.63 16.99 8.00
C SER A 211 -17.93 16.24 9.14
N ALA A 212 -17.01 16.90 9.83
CA ALA A 212 -16.41 16.33 11.03
C ALA A 212 -17.47 16.00 12.08
N GLY A 213 -17.35 14.81 12.71
CA GLY A 213 -18.31 14.26 13.66
C GLY A 213 -19.32 13.29 13.04
N GLU A 214 -19.50 13.26 11.73
CA GLU A 214 -20.41 12.36 11.05
C GLU A 214 -19.82 10.95 10.90
N MET A 215 -20.71 9.96 10.68
CA MET A 215 -20.33 8.56 10.45
C MET A 215 -20.20 8.29 8.96
N ALA A 216 -19.00 7.94 8.52
CA ALA A 216 -18.72 7.50 7.16
C ALA A 216 -18.80 5.98 7.06
N ALA A 217 -19.51 5.49 6.04
CA ALA A 217 -19.58 4.06 5.72
C ALA A 217 -18.49 3.67 4.71
N VAL A 218 -18.14 2.40 4.70
CA VAL A 218 -17.19 1.83 3.72
C VAL A 218 -17.68 2.06 2.30
N GLY A 219 -16.80 2.54 1.42
CA GLY A 219 -17.11 2.75 0.00
C GLY A 219 -18.02 3.95 -0.29
N THR A 220 -18.46 4.70 0.73
CA THR A 220 -19.24 5.91 0.52
C THR A 220 -18.29 7.10 0.37
N PRO A 221 -18.34 7.85 -0.74
CA PRO A 221 -17.45 8.98 -0.98
C PRO A 221 -17.55 10.05 0.12
N VAL A 222 -16.42 10.46 0.65
CA VAL A 222 -16.29 11.58 1.59
C VAL A 222 -15.81 12.84 0.85
N VAL A 223 -14.91 12.68 -0.11
CA VAL A 223 -14.31 13.76 -0.90
C VAL A 223 -14.38 13.42 -2.38
N SER A 224 -14.74 14.37 -3.23
CA SER A 224 -14.51 14.28 -4.68
C SER A 224 -13.33 15.16 -5.08
N ILE A 225 -12.47 14.62 -5.94
CA ILE A 225 -11.28 15.28 -6.47
C ILE A 225 -11.46 15.44 -7.98
N LEU A 226 -11.24 16.64 -8.48
CA LEU A 226 -11.08 16.91 -9.90
C LEU A 226 -9.60 16.79 -10.26
N PRO A 227 -9.19 15.74 -10.99
CA PRO A 227 -7.80 15.58 -11.40
C PRO A 227 -7.35 16.69 -12.34
N ALA A 228 -6.08 17.04 -12.26
CA ALA A 228 -5.50 17.98 -13.22
C ALA A 228 -5.55 17.38 -14.63
N GLY A 229 -6.11 18.11 -15.59
CA GLY A 229 -6.22 17.67 -16.99
C GLY A 229 -7.36 16.70 -17.30
N ALA A 230 -8.24 16.39 -16.35
CA ALA A 230 -9.34 15.43 -16.54
C ALA A 230 -10.56 16.01 -17.30
N LEU A 231 -10.44 17.24 -17.85
CA LEU A 231 -11.54 17.83 -18.63
C LEU A 231 -11.57 17.25 -20.04
N LYS A 232 -12.76 16.83 -20.44
CA LYS A 232 -13.05 16.39 -21.80
C LYS A 232 -14.24 17.17 -22.37
N ALA A 233 -14.19 17.46 -23.68
CA ALA A 233 -15.33 18.01 -24.40
C ALA A 233 -16.26 16.86 -24.78
N ARG A 234 -17.50 16.94 -24.35
CA ARG A 234 -18.57 16.02 -24.67
C ARG A 234 -19.53 16.70 -25.61
N PHE A 235 -19.62 16.21 -26.83
CA PHE A 235 -20.41 16.86 -27.89
C PHE A 235 -21.18 15.84 -28.70
N PHE A 236 -22.16 16.33 -29.45
CA PHE A 236 -23.10 15.52 -30.20
C PHE A 236 -22.99 15.75 -31.67
N VAL A 237 -22.76 14.69 -32.44
CA VAL A 237 -22.54 14.74 -33.89
C VAL A 237 -23.71 14.06 -34.62
N PRO A 238 -24.30 14.70 -35.63
CA PRO A 238 -25.33 14.10 -36.47
C PRO A 238 -24.83 12.81 -37.16
N GLU A 239 -25.76 11.88 -37.45
CA GLU A 239 -25.45 10.59 -38.08
C GLU A 239 -24.70 10.81 -39.43
N THR A 240 -25.09 11.82 -40.18
CA THR A 240 -24.54 12.11 -41.51
C THR A 240 -23.06 12.50 -41.49
N GLU A 241 -22.58 13.00 -40.34
CA GLU A 241 -21.22 13.50 -40.18
C GLU A 241 -20.35 12.57 -39.35
N ARG A 242 -20.94 11.58 -38.69
CA ARG A 242 -20.23 10.61 -37.86
C ARG A 242 -19.09 9.89 -38.60
N ALA A 243 -19.32 9.54 -39.88
CA ALA A 243 -18.35 8.81 -40.68
C ALA A 243 -17.06 9.62 -40.95
N ALA A 244 -17.11 10.93 -40.77
CA ALA A 244 -15.99 11.84 -40.97
C ALA A 244 -15.10 11.97 -39.71
N LEU A 245 -15.53 11.43 -38.56
CA LEU A 245 -14.80 11.45 -37.29
C LEU A 245 -14.19 10.09 -37.00
N ALA A 246 -12.96 10.09 -36.50
CA ALA A 246 -12.24 8.90 -36.08
C ALA A 246 -11.61 9.11 -34.72
N ILE A 247 -11.49 8.02 -33.96
CA ILE A 247 -10.75 8.03 -32.68
C ILE A 247 -9.30 8.43 -32.97
N GLY A 248 -8.76 9.35 -32.17
CA GLY A 248 -7.41 9.92 -32.35
C GLY A 248 -7.37 11.16 -33.22
N ALA A 249 -8.46 11.54 -33.92
CA ALA A 249 -8.51 12.79 -34.71
C ALA A 249 -8.50 13.99 -33.75
N THR A 250 -7.89 15.08 -34.23
CA THR A 250 -7.85 16.37 -33.53
C THR A 250 -9.03 17.22 -33.93
N VAL A 251 -9.64 17.86 -32.95
CA VAL A 251 -10.74 18.81 -33.13
C VAL A 251 -10.42 20.11 -32.40
N SER A 252 -11.05 21.21 -32.80
CA SER A 252 -10.93 22.51 -32.15
C SER A 252 -12.12 22.72 -31.22
N VAL A 253 -11.86 23.12 -29.98
CA VAL A 253 -12.87 23.40 -28.95
C VAL A 253 -12.85 24.89 -28.64
N GLY A 254 -13.95 25.55 -28.90
CA GLY A 254 -14.16 26.98 -28.61
C GLY A 254 -15.25 27.17 -27.56
N CYS A 255 -15.18 28.25 -26.80
CA CYS A 255 -16.22 28.68 -25.90
C CYS A 255 -16.32 30.22 -25.88
N ASP A 256 -17.42 30.75 -25.36
CA ASP A 256 -17.61 32.20 -25.27
C ASP A 256 -16.57 32.80 -24.30
N GLY A 257 -15.71 33.67 -24.83
CA GLY A 257 -14.68 34.37 -24.04
C GLY A 257 -13.41 33.55 -23.74
N CYS A 258 -13.23 32.35 -24.32
CA CYS A 258 -11.99 31.57 -24.21
C CYS A 258 -11.18 31.54 -25.52
N THR A 259 -9.90 31.21 -25.43
CA THR A 259 -9.09 30.89 -26.62
C THR A 259 -9.46 29.50 -27.11
N THR A 260 -9.56 29.35 -28.43
CA THR A 260 -9.78 28.03 -29.06
C THR A 260 -8.65 27.08 -28.68
N MET A 261 -9.00 25.88 -28.31
CA MET A 261 -8.06 24.82 -27.86
C MET A 261 -8.19 23.59 -28.74
N THR A 262 -7.13 22.82 -28.79
CA THR A 262 -7.13 21.50 -29.43
C THR A 262 -7.57 20.42 -28.47
N ALA A 263 -8.36 19.48 -28.97
CA ALA A 263 -8.75 18.27 -28.25
C ALA A 263 -8.62 17.06 -29.16
N ARG A 264 -8.34 15.92 -28.57
CA ARG A 264 -8.19 14.64 -29.27
C ARG A 264 -9.39 13.75 -28.98
N ILE A 265 -10.05 13.25 -30.02
CA ILE A 265 -11.19 12.33 -29.88
C ILE A 265 -10.70 11.03 -29.23
N THR A 266 -11.25 10.70 -28.07
CA THR A 266 -10.95 9.49 -27.30
C THR A 266 -12.07 8.47 -27.35
N TYR A 267 -13.31 8.91 -27.52
CA TYR A 267 -14.46 8.04 -27.56
C TYR A 267 -15.47 8.46 -28.63
N LEU A 268 -16.06 7.48 -29.28
CA LEU A 268 -17.13 7.64 -30.25
C LEU A 268 -18.21 6.60 -29.97
N ALA A 269 -19.40 7.05 -29.59
CA ALA A 269 -20.50 6.15 -29.24
C ALA A 269 -20.87 5.23 -30.41
N ALA A 270 -21.09 3.95 -30.14
CA ALA A 270 -21.55 2.98 -31.12
C ALA A 270 -23.04 3.12 -31.40
N GLU A 271 -23.81 3.56 -30.39
CA GLU A 271 -25.26 3.69 -30.45
C GLU A 271 -25.67 5.17 -30.50
N PRO A 272 -26.65 5.53 -31.33
CA PRO A 272 -27.16 6.90 -31.37
C PRO A 272 -27.97 7.20 -30.11
N GLN A 273 -27.90 8.45 -29.67
CA GLN A 273 -28.78 8.99 -28.64
C GLN A 273 -29.89 9.77 -29.30
N THR A 274 -31.11 9.65 -28.79
CA THR A 274 -32.24 10.44 -29.26
C THR A 274 -32.54 11.54 -28.26
N THR A 275 -32.67 12.77 -28.76
CA THR A 275 -33.33 13.82 -27.97
C THR A 275 -34.84 13.59 -27.97
N PRO A 276 -35.53 13.48 -26.80
CA PRO A 276 -36.99 13.27 -26.77
C PRO A 276 -37.75 14.46 -27.43
N PRO A 277 -38.90 14.23 -28.10
CA PRO A 277 -39.74 13.03 -28.18
C PRO A 277 -39.46 12.20 -29.44
N VAL A 278 -39.61 10.89 -29.27
CA VAL A 278 -39.28 9.85 -30.24
C VAL A 278 -40.46 9.55 -31.16
N ILE A 279 -40.35 9.94 -32.45
CA ILE A 279 -41.19 9.35 -33.54
C ILE A 279 -40.23 8.96 -34.66
N TYR A 280 -40.22 7.69 -35.06
CA TYR A 280 -39.33 7.19 -36.14
C TYR A 280 -39.89 7.53 -37.52
N SER A 281 -39.71 8.79 -37.95
CA SER A 281 -39.99 9.17 -39.33
C SER A 281 -38.69 9.39 -40.14
N ARG A 282 -38.77 9.39 -41.48
CA ARG A 282 -37.58 9.64 -42.34
C ARG A 282 -36.99 11.02 -42.12
N GLU A 283 -37.80 12.02 -41.78
CA GLU A 283 -37.38 13.40 -41.52
C GLU A 283 -36.69 13.53 -40.16
N GLU A 284 -36.88 12.59 -39.24
CA GLU A 284 -36.29 12.63 -37.90
C GLU A 284 -34.96 11.88 -37.78
N ARG A 285 -34.48 11.19 -38.85
CA ARG A 285 -33.12 10.65 -38.89
C ARG A 285 -32.04 11.72 -38.73
N GLY A 286 -32.34 12.97 -39.14
CA GLY A 286 -31.46 14.12 -38.88
C GLY A 286 -31.34 14.51 -37.38
N ARG A 287 -32.13 13.90 -36.50
CA ARG A 287 -32.09 14.10 -35.05
C ARG A 287 -31.32 13.00 -34.30
N LEU A 288 -30.91 11.94 -34.97
CA LEU A 288 -30.01 10.94 -34.38
C LEU A 288 -28.62 11.53 -34.23
N VAL A 289 -28.17 11.66 -33.02
CA VAL A 289 -26.86 12.19 -32.69
C VAL A 289 -26.00 11.13 -32.00
N TYR A 290 -24.74 11.14 -32.28
CA TYR A 290 -23.76 10.27 -31.63
C TYR A 290 -22.96 11.09 -30.63
N LEU A 291 -22.82 10.56 -29.41
CA LEU A 291 -21.95 11.14 -28.41
C LEU A 291 -20.50 10.93 -28.81
N VAL A 292 -19.73 11.99 -28.76
CA VAL A 292 -18.28 12.00 -28.96
C VAL A 292 -17.63 12.66 -27.75
N GLU A 293 -16.54 12.07 -27.28
CA GLU A 293 -15.72 12.65 -26.24
C GLU A 293 -14.32 12.93 -26.79
N ALA A 294 -13.82 14.12 -26.49
CA ALA A 294 -12.47 14.53 -26.85
C ALA A 294 -11.75 15.09 -25.63
N GLU A 295 -10.55 14.58 -25.35
CA GLU A 295 -9.68 15.04 -24.28
C GLU A 295 -8.97 16.33 -24.69
N LEU A 296 -9.01 17.34 -23.83
CA LEU A 296 -8.36 18.63 -24.08
C LEU A 296 -6.85 18.53 -23.78
N ASP A 297 -6.02 19.00 -24.71
CA ASP A 297 -4.56 18.99 -24.54
C ASP A 297 -4.10 19.93 -23.41
N ALA A 298 -4.80 21.04 -23.18
CA ALA A 298 -4.49 22.01 -22.13
C ALA A 298 -5.77 22.73 -21.67
N PRO A 299 -6.52 22.18 -20.70
CA PRO A 299 -7.82 22.73 -20.30
C PRO A 299 -7.74 24.13 -19.63
N GLY A 300 -6.56 24.58 -19.20
CA GLY A 300 -6.37 25.91 -18.61
C GLY A 300 -7.26 26.16 -17.40
N THR A 301 -8.04 27.26 -17.43
CA THR A 301 -8.97 27.69 -16.37
C THR A 301 -10.41 27.27 -16.62
N LEU A 302 -10.66 26.39 -17.59
CA LEU A 302 -12.01 25.93 -17.92
C LEU A 302 -12.62 25.11 -16.79
N GLN A 303 -13.93 25.17 -16.70
CA GLN A 303 -14.68 24.50 -15.62
C GLN A 303 -15.60 23.40 -16.20
N PRO A 304 -15.83 22.31 -15.47
CA PRO A 304 -16.85 21.33 -15.83
C PRO A 304 -18.23 21.99 -15.96
N GLY A 305 -19.02 21.51 -16.91
CA GLY A 305 -20.35 22.05 -17.22
C GLY A 305 -20.35 23.28 -18.13
N GLN A 306 -19.18 23.83 -18.50
CA GLN A 306 -19.10 24.98 -19.40
C GLN A 306 -19.52 24.57 -20.83
N PRO A 307 -20.44 25.30 -21.47
CA PRO A 307 -20.83 25.04 -22.85
C PRO A 307 -19.66 25.33 -23.80
N VAL A 308 -19.48 24.46 -24.79
CA VAL A 308 -18.44 24.58 -25.81
C VAL A 308 -19.01 24.28 -27.19
N THR A 309 -18.35 24.81 -28.22
CA THR A 309 -18.59 24.47 -29.60
C THR A 309 -17.35 23.77 -30.15
N VAL A 310 -17.53 22.58 -30.68
CA VAL A 310 -16.45 21.80 -31.27
C VAL A 310 -16.50 21.92 -32.77
N THR A 311 -15.37 22.29 -33.37
CA THR A 311 -15.20 22.37 -34.84
C THR A 311 -14.14 21.39 -35.28
N ARG A 312 -14.24 20.95 -36.51
CA ARG A 312 -13.35 19.97 -37.13
C ARG A 312 -12.09 20.62 -37.70
#